data_7f887458ed274b67823f286d9efec842
#
_entry.id   7f887458ed274b67823f286d9efec842
#
_cell.length_a   1.000
_cell.length_b   1.000
_cell.length_c   1.000
_cell.angle_alpha   90.00
_cell.angle_beta   90.00
_cell.angle_gamma   90.00
#
_symmetry.space_group_name_H-M   'P 1'
#
loop_
_entity.id
_entity.type
_entity.pdbx_description
1 polymer ?
#
loop_
_entity_poly.entity_id
_entity_poly.type
_entity_poly.pdbx_seq_one_letter_code
_entity_poly.pdbx_strand_id
1 'polypeptide(L)'
;MVYGHMLQFWIRPEDFWLKYWLYAFLAPIGATGFLFISGLSATLSYKNNLQTHKVRMKTMRNIYLLRALFILIISLFFNFGVAMVFGGGNLADIWGWNALQTIAISLLLAWPLLKTSKIFRVTIAIIAFLSNHILLGTLSPYRGDSSLLGLIYHLIFNPIEAYAILNYFGIVVIGSVIGDYIFDLRNAEDQKKKEFLLTNKAIIYSFFIGISVFIFGIVLQFPNFIQFNTISSILYALGFIMASLAILIVIEVLELVKTKKSYNLLYYYSYYSFTIFLGHNVMLIFFMQQLSAYHTIWIAIVVFNIILGWLLKIMHDKLGNRASIKANISILSAFIAMKIEKKVMLKHKEVEKVDEEKYKKINF
;
A
#
# COMPACT_ATOMS: atom_id res chain seq x y z
N MET A 1 -6.25 8.00 7.20
CA MET A 1 -7.18 7.99 6.05
C MET A 1 -8.61 8.28 6.49
N VAL A 2 -9.27 7.45 7.32
CA VAL A 2 -10.64 7.71 7.80
C VAL A 2 -10.80 9.12 8.35
N TYR A 3 -9.92 9.58 9.24
CA TYR A 3 -9.90 10.96 9.75
C TYR A 3 -9.80 12.01 8.65
N GLY A 4 -8.94 11.80 7.66
CA GLY A 4 -8.80 12.75 6.55
C GLY A 4 -10.11 12.91 5.78
N HIS A 5 -10.82 11.80 5.54
CA HIS A 5 -12.12 11.85 4.88
C HIS A 5 -13.23 12.44 5.77
N MET A 6 -13.25 12.13 7.08
CA MET A 6 -14.17 12.78 8.02
C MET A 6 -13.98 14.31 8.00
N LEU A 7 -12.74 14.79 8.09
CA LEU A 7 -12.41 16.20 7.98
C LEU A 7 -12.79 16.77 6.61
N GLN A 8 -12.61 16.01 5.55
CA GLN A 8 -12.92 16.45 4.19
C GLN A 8 -14.42 16.65 3.94
N PHE A 9 -15.25 15.74 4.45
CA PHE A 9 -16.67 15.69 4.10
C PHE A 9 -17.61 16.20 5.19
N TRP A 10 -17.18 16.19 6.46
CA TRP A 10 -18.06 16.53 7.58
C TRP A 10 -17.91 17.98 8.05
N ILE A 11 -16.76 18.63 7.81
CA ILE A 11 -16.53 20.02 8.21
C ILE A 11 -17.36 20.96 7.36
N ARG A 12 -17.91 21.99 8.01
CA ARG A 12 -18.62 23.11 7.36
C ARG A 12 -17.70 23.86 6.40
N PRO A 13 -18.24 24.43 5.31
CA PRO A 13 -17.45 25.23 4.36
C PRO A 13 -16.69 26.39 5.01
N GLU A 14 -17.28 27.03 6.03
CA GLU A 14 -16.66 28.16 6.73
C GLU A 14 -15.39 27.74 7.50
N ASP A 15 -15.32 26.48 7.90
CA ASP A 15 -14.24 25.90 8.69
C ASP A 15 -13.19 25.16 7.83
N PHE A 16 -13.18 25.31 6.51
CA PHE A 16 -12.28 24.59 5.61
C PHE A 16 -10.79 24.85 5.86
N TRP A 17 -10.42 25.89 6.60
CA TRP A 17 -9.05 26.13 7.02
C TRP A 17 -8.44 24.92 7.78
N LEU A 18 -9.22 24.26 8.65
CA LEU A 18 -8.78 23.08 9.38
C LEU A 18 -8.56 21.90 8.42
N LYS A 19 -9.45 21.74 7.42
CA LYS A 19 -9.29 20.75 6.36
C LYS A 19 -7.98 20.98 5.61
N TYR A 20 -7.68 22.21 5.21
CA TYR A 20 -6.44 22.53 4.50
C TYR A 20 -5.22 22.12 5.32
N TRP A 21 -5.15 22.51 6.59
CA TRP A 21 -4.01 22.17 7.44
C TRP A 21 -3.86 20.68 7.67
N LEU A 22 -4.90 20.01 8.13
CA LEU A 22 -4.83 18.58 8.47
C LEU A 22 -4.77 17.69 7.22
N TYR A 23 -5.50 18.03 6.18
CA TYR A 23 -5.44 17.30 4.91
C TYR A 23 -4.08 17.45 4.25
N ALA A 24 -3.52 18.65 4.27
CA ALA A 24 -2.19 18.94 3.76
C ALA A 24 -1.12 18.07 4.45
N PHE A 25 -1.19 17.90 5.77
CA PHE A 25 -0.24 17.07 6.51
C PHE A 25 -0.56 15.59 6.44
N LEU A 26 -1.82 15.19 6.51
CA LEU A 26 -2.21 13.78 6.66
C LEU A 26 -2.39 13.05 5.33
N ALA A 27 -2.83 13.73 4.28
CA ALA A 27 -3.16 13.07 3.02
C ALA A 27 -1.93 12.47 2.30
N PRO A 28 -0.79 13.17 2.17
CA PRO A 28 0.42 12.59 1.61
C PRO A 28 0.92 11.40 2.41
N ILE A 29 0.83 11.47 3.75
CA ILE A 29 1.27 10.43 4.66
C ILE A 29 0.39 9.18 4.55
N GLY A 30 -0.93 9.37 4.46
CA GLY A 30 -1.89 8.27 4.44
C GLY A 30 -1.68 7.32 3.26
N ALA A 31 -1.67 7.85 2.06
CA ALA A 31 -1.49 7.06 0.83
C ALA A 31 -0.06 6.51 0.72
N THR A 32 0.94 7.38 0.91
CA THR A 32 2.35 7.00 0.84
C THR A 32 2.70 5.94 1.87
N GLY A 33 2.22 6.08 3.13
CA GLY A 33 2.44 5.10 4.18
C GLY A 33 1.86 3.73 3.84
N PHE A 34 0.67 3.70 3.27
CA PHE A 34 0.02 2.44 2.91
C PHE A 34 0.80 1.70 1.80
N LEU A 35 1.27 2.43 0.79
CA LEU A 35 2.08 1.85 -0.29
C LEU A 35 3.47 1.45 0.18
N PHE A 36 4.13 2.27 0.98
CA PHE A 36 5.42 1.96 1.58
C PHE A 36 5.37 0.66 2.41
N ILE A 37 4.39 0.54 3.32
CA ILE A 37 4.18 -0.67 4.13
C ILE A 37 3.81 -1.88 3.26
N SER A 38 3.11 -1.68 2.14
CA SER A 38 2.81 -2.77 1.20
C SER A 38 4.09 -3.33 0.57
N GLY A 39 5.01 -2.49 0.13
CA GLY A 39 6.32 -2.89 -0.39
C GLY A 39 7.19 -3.59 0.67
N LEU A 40 7.24 -3.02 1.88
CA LEU A 40 7.94 -3.60 3.02
C LEU A 40 7.40 -5.00 3.37
N SER A 41 6.08 -5.13 3.51
CA SER A 41 5.43 -6.41 3.84
C SER A 41 5.61 -7.46 2.76
N ALA A 42 5.58 -7.05 1.48
CA ALA A 42 5.82 -7.95 0.35
C ALA A 42 7.23 -8.55 0.42
N THR A 43 8.24 -7.74 0.71
CA THR A 43 9.62 -8.20 0.86
C THR A 43 9.81 -9.10 2.06
N LEU A 44 9.27 -8.75 3.23
CA LEU A 44 9.33 -9.60 4.41
C LEU A 44 8.70 -10.98 4.15
N SER A 45 7.54 -11.00 3.49
CA SER A 45 6.87 -12.25 3.11
C SER A 45 7.72 -13.07 2.14
N TYR A 46 8.31 -12.42 1.13
CA TYR A 46 9.18 -13.05 0.14
C TYR A 46 10.43 -13.67 0.80
N LYS A 47 11.16 -12.90 1.59
CA LYS A 47 12.37 -13.33 2.28
C LYS A 47 12.12 -14.43 3.31
N ASN A 48 11.05 -14.30 4.10
CA ASN A 48 10.66 -15.31 5.08
C ASN A 48 10.34 -16.66 4.39
N ASN A 49 9.68 -16.64 3.23
CA ASN A 49 9.45 -17.88 2.48
C ASN A 49 10.74 -18.47 1.89
N LEU A 50 11.68 -17.61 1.45
CA LEU A 50 13.00 -18.09 0.99
C LEU A 50 13.76 -18.81 2.12
N GLN A 51 13.71 -18.28 3.34
CA GLN A 51 14.40 -18.87 4.50
C GLN A 51 13.71 -20.14 5.00
N THR A 52 12.39 -20.15 5.03
CA THR A 52 11.64 -21.27 5.62
C THR A 52 11.28 -22.37 4.62
N HIS A 53 11.42 -22.12 3.32
CA HIS A 53 11.04 -23.02 2.22
C HIS A 53 9.61 -23.62 2.35
N LYS A 54 8.71 -22.94 3.07
CA LYS A 54 7.34 -23.40 3.32
C LYS A 54 6.52 -23.59 2.06
N VAL A 55 6.78 -22.75 1.04
CA VAL A 55 6.05 -22.75 -0.21
C VAL A 55 7.04 -22.68 -1.37
N ARG A 56 6.80 -23.48 -2.42
CA ARG A 56 7.62 -23.41 -3.65
C ARG A 56 7.58 -21.99 -4.24
N MET A 57 8.69 -21.53 -4.79
CA MET A 57 8.82 -20.18 -5.36
C MET A 57 7.78 -19.90 -6.45
N LYS A 58 7.44 -20.89 -7.28
CA LYS A 58 6.42 -20.74 -8.32
C LYS A 58 5.03 -20.51 -7.72
N THR A 59 4.67 -21.27 -6.71
CA THR A 59 3.40 -21.13 -5.98
C THR A 59 3.34 -19.81 -5.24
N MET A 60 4.43 -19.40 -4.58
CA MET A 60 4.52 -18.13 -3.91
C MET A 60 4.35 -16.95 -4.88
N ARG A 61 4.99 -17.01 -6.06
CA ARG A 61 4.78 -16.03 -7.12
C ARG A 61 3.30 -15.94 -7.51
N ASN A 62 2.68 -17.09 -7.74
CA ASN A 62 1.27 -17.14 -8.14
C ASN A 62 0.36 -16.57 -7.04
N ILE A 63 0.61 -16.89 -5.77
CA ILE A 63 -0.13 -16.30 -4.64
C ILE A 63 0.02 -14.77 -4.63
N TYR A 64 1.24 -14.28 -4.79
CA TYR A 64 1.53 -12.85 -4.78
C TYR A 64 0.83 -12.12 -5.94
N LEU A 65 0.96 -12.63 -7.17
CA LEU A 65 0.34 -12.04 -8.35
C LEU A 65 -1.20 -12.10 -8.29
N LEU A 66 -1.76 -13.22 -7.82
CA LEU A 66 -3.21 -13.34 -7.62
C LEU A 66 -3.74 -12.37 -6.57
N ARG A 67 -3.03 -12.15 -5.47
CA ARG A 67 -3.40 -11.11 -4.48
C ARG A 67 -3.46 -9.73 -5.11
N ALA A 68 -2.44 -9.36 -5.86
CA ALA A 68 -2.41 -8.08 -6.54
C ALA A 68 -3.54 -7.95 -7.58
N LEU A 69 -3.81 -9.03 -8.33
CA LEU A 69 -4.91 -9.06 -9.29
C LEU A 69 -6.29 -8.92 -8.61
N PHE A 70 -6.52 -9.60 -7.48
CA PHE A 70 -7.78 -9.45 -6.74
C PHE A 70 -7.96 -8.04 -6.19
N ILE A 71 -6.88 -7.42 -5.69
CA ILE A 71 -6.93 -6.01 -5.24
C ILE A 71 -7.26 -5.10 -6.43
N LEU A 72 -6.71 -5.35 -7.62
CA LEU A 72 -7.02 -4.61 -8.83
C LEU A 72 -8.49 -4.74 -9.22
N ILE A 73 -9.02 -5.96 -9.24
CA ILE A 73 -10.43 -6.22 -9.56
C ILE A 73 -11.34 -5.47 -8.56
N ILE A 74 -11.06 -5.58 -7.26
CA ILE A 74 -11.83 -4.87 -6.23
C ILE A 74 -11.73 -3.35 -6.43
N SER A 75 -10.56 -2.83 -6.81
CA SER A 75 -10.38 -1.41 -7.08
C SER A 75 -11.21 -0.92 -8.26
N LEU A 76 -11.28 -1.69 -9.35
CA LEU A 76 -12.11 -1.35 -10.51
C LEU A 76 -13.61 -1.35 -10.16
N PHE A 77 -14.06 -2.34 -9.38
CA PHE A 77 -15.44 -2.34 -8.87
C PHE A 77 -15.72 -1.17 -7.94
N PHE A 78 -14.75 -0.81 -7.09
CA PHE A 78 -14.86 0.35 -6.22
C PHE A 78 -14.97 1.65 -7.03
N ASN A 79 -14.12 1.84 -8.05
CA ASN A 79 -14.19 3.00 -8.94
C ASN A 79 -15.53 3.05 -9.70
N PHE A 80 -15.99 1.90 -10.20
CA PHE A 80 -17.31 1.82 -10.82
C PHE A 80 -18.43 2.29 -9.87
N GLY A 81 -18.42 1.81 -8.63
CA GLY A 81 -19.40 2.24 -7.62
C GLY A 81 -19.32 3.75 -7.33
N VAL A 82 -18.13 4.30 -7.21
CA VAL A 82 -17.90 5.74 -7.00
C VAL A 82 -18.36 6.54 -8.22
N ALA A 83 -18.04 6.11 -9.44
CA ALA A 83 -18.46 6.76 -10.67
C ALA A 83 -19.99 6.80 -10.82
N MET A 84 -20.66 5.71 -10.45
CA MET A 84 -22.13 5.65 -10.50
C MET A 84 -22.81 6.55 -9.45
N VAL A 85 -22.23 6.67 -8.26
CA VAL A 85 -22.84 7.45 -7.16
C VAL A 85 -22.49 8.94 -7.26
N PHE A 86 -21.27 9.27 -7.64
CA PHE A 86 -20.75 10.65 -7.56
C PHE A 86 -20.28 11.23 -8.90
N GLY A 87 -20.00 10.39 -9.90
CA GLY A 87 -19.40 10.79 -11.18
C GLY A 87 -20.35 10.89 -12.36
N GLY A 88 -21.68 10.81 -12.15
CA GLY A 88 -22.67 10.86 -13.25
C GLY A 88 -22.63 9.65 -14.20
N GLY A 89 -21.98 8.54 -13.81
CA GLY A 89 -21.96 7.28 -14.58
C GLY A 89 -20.97 7.23 -15.74
N ASN A 90 -19.97 8.09 -15.76
CA ASN A 90 -18.95 8.07 -16.81
C ASN A 90 -18.07 6.81 -16.69
N LEU A 91 -18.11 5.93 -17.70
CA LEU A 91 -17.33 4.69 -17.72
C LEU A 91 -15.79 4.92 -17.75
N ALA A 92 -15.35 6.08 -18.23
CA ALA A 92 -13.93 6.44 -18.21
C ALA A 92 -13.38 6.54 -16.78
N ASP A 93 -14.23 6.83 -15.80
CA ASP A 93 -13.84 6.95 -14.39
C ASP A 93 -13.59 5.60 -13.71
N ILE A 94 -13.96 4.48 -14.33
CA ILE A 94 -13.59 3.14 -13.88
C ILE A 94 -12.06 2.98 -13.85
N TRP A 95 -11.35 3.60 -14.80
CA TRP A 95 -9.90 3.69 -14.81
C TRP A 95 -9.45 4.97 -14.10
N GLY A 96 -9.78 5.12 -12.83
CA GLY A 96 -9.32 6.23 -11.99
C GLY A 96 -8.28 5.77 -10.99
N TRP A 97 -7.09 6.39 -11.00
CA TRP A 97 -6.06 6.06 -10.04
C TRP A 97 -6.52 6.38 -8.61
N ASN A 98 -6.87 5.35 -7.87
CA ASN A 98 -7.08 5.37 -6.43
C ASN A 98 -5.96 4.60 -5.73
N ALA A 99 -5.91 4.69 -4.41
CA ALA A 99 -4.88 4.02 -3.61
C ALA A 99 -4.83 2.49 -3.86
N LEU A 100 -5.97 1.82 -4.04
CA LEU A 100 -6.03 0.36 -4.24
C LEU A 100 -5.50 -0.06 -5.61
N GLN A 101 -5.91 0.67 -6.67
CA GLN A 101 -5.43 0.40 -8.03
C GLN A 101 -3.92 0.61 -8.13
N THR A 102 -3.44 1.68 -7.53
CA THR A 102 -2.02 2.01 -7.47
C THR A 102 -1.23 0.94 -6.71
N ILE A 103 -1.74 0.46 -5.56
CA ILE A 103 -1.12 -0.65 -4.81
C ILE A 103 -1.08 -1.91 -5.66
N ALA A 104 -2.20 -2.29 -6.27
CA ALA A 104 -2.30 -3.51 -7.03
C ALA A 104 -1.29 -3.56 -8.18
N ILE A 105 -1.25 -2.51 -9.00
CA ILE A 105 -0.33 -2.43 -10.13
C ILE A 105 1.12 -2.29 -9.66
N SER A 106 1.38 -1.49 -8.62
CA SER A 106 2.72 -1.39 -8.04
C SER A 106 3.24 -2.74 -7.52
N LEU A 107 2.40 -3.54 -6.88
CA LEU A 107 2.77 -4.88 -6.44
C LEU A 107 3.04 -5.82 -7.62
N LEU A 108 2.23 -5.79 -8.68
CA LEU A 108 2.48 -6.58 -9.89
C LEU A 108 3.85 -6.25 -10.49
N LEU A 109 4.17 -4.97 -10.63
CA LEU A 109 5.44 -4.50 -11.17
C LEU A 109 6.63 -4.75 -10.21
N ALA A 110 6.41 -4.72 -8.90
CA ALA A 110 7.45 -4.93 -7.90
C ALA A 110 7.92 -6.39 -7.78
N TRP A 111 7.11 -7.37 -8.18
CA TRP A 111 7.47 -8.78 -8.05
C TRP A 111 8.86 -9.14 -8.61
N PRO A 112 9.20 -8.82 -9.87
CA PRO A 112 10.54 -9.12 -10.40
C PRO A 112 11.65 -8.39 -9.62
N LEU A 113 11.39 -7.19 -9.10
CA LEU A 113 12.35 -6.39 -8.37
C LEU A 113 12.71 -6.96 -7.01
N LEU A 114 11.82 -7.74 -6.37
CA LEU A 114 12.11 -8.39 -5.09
C LEU A 114 13.33 -9.34 -5.15
N LYS A 115 13.72 -9.78 -6.35
CA LYS A 115 14.87 -10.65 -6.60
C LYS A 115 16.16 -9.88 -6.88
N THR A 116 16.09 -8.56 -7.06
CA THR A 116 17.23 -7.74 -7.45
C THR A 116 17.94 -7.11 -6.24
N SER A 117 19.09 -6.52 -6.46
CA SER A 117 19.85 -5.84 -5.41
C SER A 117 19.12 -4.61 -4.88
N LYS A 118 19.42 -4.24 -3.63
CA LYS A 118 18.87 -3.04 -2.98
C LYS A 118 19.18 -1.76 -3.78
N ILE A 119 20.42 -1.66 -4.29
CA ILE A 119 20.86 -0.51 -5.10
C ILE A 119 20.04 -0.41 -6.38
N PHE A 120 19.88 -1.50 -7.12
CA PHE A 120 19.08 -1.52 -8.34
C PHE A 120 17.63 -1.05 -8.09
N ARG A 121 17.01 -1.50 -6.98
CA ARG A 121 15.66 -1.06 -6.60
C ARG A 121 15.59 0.44 -6.27
N VAL A 122 16.58 0.96 -5.55
CA VAL A 122 16.66 2.42 -5.27
C VAL A 122 16.79 3.19 -6.58
N THR A 123 17.65 2.74 -7.51
CA THR A 123 17.80 3.36 -8.83
C THR A 123 16.48 3.36 -9.61
N ILE A 124 15.76 2.24 -9.63
CA ILE A 124 14.43 2.15 -10.29
C ILE A 124 13.42 3.12 -9.63
N ALA A 125 13.43 3.25 -8.31
CA ALA A 125 12.54 4.20 -7.63
C ALA A 125 12.85 5.65 -8.00
N ILE A 126 14.13 6.03 -8.07
CA ILE A 126 14.56 7.37 -8.49
C ILE A 126 14.14 7.62 -9.94
N ILE A 127 14.39 6.66 -10.85
CA ILE A 127 13.94 6.77 -12.24
C ILE A 127 12.43 6.95 -12.31
N ALA A 128 11.65 6.20 -11.53
CA ALA A 128 10.19 6.32 -11.51
C ALA A 128 9.73 7.71 -11.06
N PHE A 129 10.33 8.30 -10.01
CA PHE A 129 10.03 9.66 -9.56
C PHE A 129 10.37 10.72 -10.62
N LEU A 130 11.56 10.64 -11.23
CA LEU A 130 11.98 11.56 -12.28
C LEU A 130 11.11 11.41 -13.54
N SER A 131 10.80 10.18 -13.95
CA SER A 131 9.92 9.91 -15.09
C SER A 131 8.52 10.47 -14.85
N ASN A 132 7.99 10.33 -13.64
CA ASN A 132 6.68 10.91 -13.31
C ASN A 132 6.67 12.43 -13.49
N HIS A 133 7.72 13.10 -13.01
CA HIS A 133 7.82 14.57 -13.13
C HIS A 133 7.90 15.01 -14.59
N ILE A 134 8.76 14.37 -15.39
CA ILE A 134 8.93 14.68 -16.80
C ILE A 134 7.64 14.42 -17.58
N LEU A 135 7.04 13.22 -17.39
CA LEU A 135 5.82 12.83 -18.09
C LEU A 135 4.62 13.70 -17.71
N LEU A 136 4.50 14.08 -16.44
CA LEU A 136 3.43 14.99 -16.02
C LEU A 136 3.58 16.36 -16.72
N GLY A 137 4.80 16.92 -16.76
CA GLY A 137 5.06 18.18 -17.44
C GLY A 137 4.80 18.12 -18.95
N THR A 138 5.17 17.04 -19.62
CA THR A 138 5.02 16.87 -21.08
C THR A 138 3.62 16.48 -21.51
N LEU A 139 2.90 15.71 -20.72
CA LEU A 139 1.58 15.16 -21.08
C LEU A 139 0.42 16.02 -20.56
N SER A 140 0.61 16.86 -19.55
CA SER A 140 -0.47 17.69 -18.98
C SER A 140 -1.22 18.56 -20.01
N PRO A 141 -0.58 19.11 -21.08
CA PRO A 141 -1.29 19.84 -22.12
C PRO A 141 -2.32 19.01 -22.90
N TYR A 142 -2.16 17.68 -22.91
CA TYR A 142 -3.05 16.78 -23.64
C TYR A 142 -4.16 16.19 -22.77
N ARG A 143 -4.36 16.72 -21.57
CA ARG A 143 -5.42 16.32 -20.66
C ARG A 143 -6.80 16.53 -21.30
N GLY A 144 -7.57 15.43 -21.42
CA GLY A 144 -8.90 15.44 -22.05
C GLY A 144 -8.90 15.43 -23.57
N ASP A 145 -7.74 15.38 -24.21
CA ASP A 145 -7.61 15.24 -25.65
C ASP A 145 -7.86 13.78 -26.10
N SER A 146 -8.47 13.58 -27.25
CA SER A 146 -8.71 12.27 -27.87
C SER A 146 -7.50 11.72 -28.64
N SER A 147 -6.37 12.44 -28.65
CA SER A 147 -5.11 12.01 -29.26
C SER A 147 -4.47 10.83 -28.51
N LEU A 148 -3.47 10.19 -29.14
CA LEU A 148 -2.66 9.15 -28.48
C LEU A 148 -1.98 9.66 -27.20
N LEU A 149 -1.53 10.93 -27.19
CA LEU A 149 -0.91 11.53 -26.00
C LEU A 149 -1.94 11.77 -24.90
N GLY A 150 -3.17 12.18 -25.24
CA GLY A 150 -4.27 12.27 -24.29
C GLY A 150 -4.67 10.92 -23.71
N LEU A 151 -4.67 9.86 -24.52
CA LEU A 151 -4.89 8.49 -24.03
C LEU A 151 -3.79 8.05 -23.07
N ILE A 152 -2.52 8.32 -23.36
CA ILE A 152 -1.39 8.01 -22.47
C ILE A 152 -1.50 8.80 -21.17
N TYR A 153 -1.85 10.11 -21.25
CA TYR A 153 -2.12 10.92 -20.05
C TYR A 153 -3.22 10.31 -19.21
N HIS A 154 -4.36 9.96 -19.83
CA HIS A 154 -5.48 9.32 -19.14
C HIS A 154 -5.06 8.02 -18.46
N LEU A 155 -4.28 7.18 -19.13
CA LEU A 155 -3.83 5.91 -18.60
C LEU A 155 -2.91 6.06 -17.38
N ILE A 156 -2.05 7.10 -17.33
CA ILE A 156 -1.03 7.26 -16.28
C ILE A 156 -1.50 8.18 -15.15
N PHE A 157 -2.29 9.24 -15.45
CA PHE A 157 -2.60 10.31 -14.51
C PHE A 157 -4.08 10.52 -14.21
N ASN A 158 -4.99 9.82 -14.90
CA ASN A 158 -6.43 10.10 -14.83
C ASN A 158 -7.10 9.69 -13.52
N PRO A 159 -8.19 10.38 -13.19
CA PRO A 159 -8.61 11.72 -13.61
C PRO A 159 -8.01 12.79 -12.70
N ILE A 160 -7.64 12.36 -11.52
CA ILE A 160 -7.07 13.20 -10.46
C ILE A 160 -5.60 12.82 -10.36
N GLU A 161 -4.74 13.76 -10.57
CA GLU A 161 -3.27 13.57 -10.51
C GLU A 161 -2.75 13.10 -9.14
N ALA A 162 -3.67 12.73 -8.23
CA ALA A 162 -3.37 12.43 -6.82
C ALA A 162 -2.65 11.11 -6.57
N TYR A 163 -2.79 10.11 -7.45
CA TYR A 163 -2.25 8.76 -7.25
C TYR A 163 -1.46 8.26 -8.45
N ALA A 164 -0.68 9.13 -9.08
CA ALA A 164 0.13 8.78 -10.25
C ALA A 164 0.98 7.54 -10.02
N ILE A 165 0.80 6.54 -10.88
CA ILE A 165 1.37 5.20 -10.69
C ILE A 165 2.88 5.20 -10.50
N LEU A 166 3.63 6.01 -11.25
CA LEU A 166 5.09 6.00 -11.20
C LEU A 166 5.64 6.46 -9.85
N ASN A 167 5.09 7.56 -9.28
CA ASN A 167 5.48 8.04 -7.97
C ASN A 167 5.22 6.99 -6.89
N TYR A 168 4.04 6.43 -6.88
CA TYR A 168 3.65 5.49 -5.85
C TYR A 168 4.29 4.11 -6.02
N PHE A 169 4.60 3.71 -7.25
CA PHE A 169 5.44 2.56 -7.53
C PHE A 169 6.84 2.74 -6.92
N GLY A 170 7.46 3.92 -7.12
CA GLY A 170 8.73 4.25 -6.48
C GLY A 170 8.69 4.10 -4.96
N ILE A 171 7.59 4.53 -4.31
CA ILE A 171 7.38 4.38 -2.86
C ILE A 171 7.31 2.90 -2.45
N VAL A 172 6.56 2.07 -3.18
CA VAL A 172 6.50 0.60 -2.93
C VAL A 172 7.89 -0.02 -3.05
N VAL A 173 8.67 0.39 -4.05
CA VAL A 173 10.03 -0.10 -4.27
C VAL A 173 10.96 0.31 -3.12
N ILE A 174 10.92 1.57 -2.65
CA ILE A 174 11.70 2.01 -1.47
C ILE A 174 11.26 1.25 -0.22
N GLY A 175 9.95 1.08 0.00
CA GLY A 175 9.42 0.24 1.08
C GLY A 175 9.98 -1.19 1.04
N SER A 176 10.13 -1.76 -0.17
CA SER A 176 10.73 -3.09 -0.36
C SER A 176 12.20 -3.14 0.04
N VAL A 177 12.97 -2.08 -0.17
CA VAL A 177 14.38 -1.98 0.25
C VAL A 177 14.50 -1.93 1.77
N ILE A 178 13.65 -1.12 2.41
CA ILE A 178 13.61 -1.05 3.88
C ILE A 178 13.19 -2.40 4.49
N GLY A 179 12.23 -3.10 3.84
CA GLY A 179 11.85 -4.45 4.22
C GLY A 179 13.01 -5.45 4.21
N ASP A 180 13.91 -5.36 3.21
CA ASP A 180 15.13 -6.17 3.17
C ASP A 180 16.08 -5.86 4.32
N TYR A 181 16.28 -4.56 4.63
CA TYR A 181 17.12 -4.18 5.77
C TYR A 181 16.56 -4.71 7.09
N ILE A 182 15.26 -4.53 7.32
CA ILE A 182 14.61 -5.02 8.54
C ILE A 182 14.73 -6.54 8.65
N PHE A 183 14.53 -7.26 7.54
CA PHE A 183 14.66 -8.72 7.53
C PHE A 183 16.09 -9.17 7.85
N ASP A 184 17.09 -8.59 7.20
CA ASP A 184 18.49 -8.95 7.37
C ASP A 184 18.94 -8.66 8.83
N LEU A 185 18.50 -7.54 9.42
CA LEU A 185 18.79 -7.17 10.80
C LEU A 185 18.09 -8.09 11.82
N ARG A 186 16.84 -8.46 11.55
CA ARG A 186 16.05 -9.32 12.43
C ARG A 186 16.60 -10.76 12.52
N ASN A 187 17.24 -11.22 11.45
CA ASN A 187 17.80 -12.57 11.34
C ASN A 187 19.31 -12.64 11.62
N ALA A 188 19.92 -11.58 12.19
CA ALA A 188 21.29 -11.63 12.62
C ALA A 188 21.46 -12.69 13.73
N GLU A 189 22.49 -13.54 13.63
CA GLU A 189 22.71 -14.69 14.51
C GLU A 189 23.05 -14.29 15.95
N ASP A 190 23.80 -13.17 16.12
CA ASP A 190 24.18 -12.66 17.42
C ASP A 190 23.14 -11.64 17.94
N GLN A 191 22.56 -11.93 19.11
CA GLN A 191 21.56 -11.07 19.74
C GLN A 191 22.09 -9.65 19.99
N LYS A 192 23.32 -9.50 20.49
CA LYS A 192 23.94 -8.19 20.73
C LYS A 192 24.22 -7.44 19.43
N LYS A 193 24.68 -8.17 18.40
CA LYS A 193 24.89 -7.62 17.06
C LYS A 193 23.57 -7.19 16.43
N LYS A 194 22.50 -7.95 16.63
CA LYS A 194 21.15 -7.64 16.21
C LYS A 194 20.63 -6.34 16.83
N GLU A 195 20.73 -6.20 18.15
CA GLU A 195 20.34 -4.99 18.86
C GLU A 195 21.16 -3.78 18.41
N PHE A 196 22.47 -3.92 18.30
CA PHE A 196 23.36 -2.87 17.81
C PHE A 196 23.04 -2.44 16.38
N LEU A 197 22.81 -3.39 15.47
CA LEU A 197 22.50 -3.11 14.07
C LEU A 197 21.09 -2.51 13.90
N LEU A 198 20.12 -2.99 14.68
CA LEU A 198 18.78 -2.39 14.71
C LEU A 198 18.85 -0.95 15.21
N THR A 199 19.55 -0.71 16.32
CA THR A 199 19.67 0.62 16.91
C THR A 199 20.46 1.58 16.01
N ASN A 200 21.66 1.20 15.57
CA ASN A 200 22.53 2.13 14.85
C ASN A 200 22.25 2.22 13.34
N LYS A 201 21.95 1.10 12.66
CA LYS A 201 21.78 1.12 11.21
C LYS A 201 20.33 1.28 10.76
N ALA A 202 19.38 0.53 11.32
CA ALA A 202 18.01 0.64 10.88
C ALA A 202 17.33 1.89 11.45
N ILE A 203 17.57 2.21 12.72
CA ILE A 203 16.89 3.30 13.41
C ILE A 203 17.56 4.64 13.09
N ILE A 204 18.84 4.78 13.43
CA ILE A 204 19.53 6.08 13.33
C ILE A 204 19.60 6.53 11.87
N TYR A 205 20.07 5.68 10.96
CA TYR A 205 20.14 6.06 9.56
C TYR A 205 18.77 6.31 8.93
N SER A 206 17.77 5.46 9.20
CA SER A 206 16.42 5.69 8.67
C SER A 206 15.81 6.97 9.21
N PHE A 207 16.06 7.32 10.48
CA PHE A 207 15.58 8.55 11.08
C PHE A 207 16.23 9.79 10.44
N PHE A 208 17.57 9.84 10.41
CA PHE A 208 18.27 11.01 9.87
C PHE A 208 18.06 11.17 8.35
N ILE A 209 18.11 10.08 7.60
CA ILE A 209 17.77 10.12 6.17
C ILE A 209 16.31 10.56 6.01
N GLY A 210 15.38 10.00 6.80
CA GLY A 210 13.98 10.39 6.78
C GLY A 210 13.78 11.87 7.05
N ILE A 211 14.37 12.41 8.10
CA ILE A 211 14.31 13.86 8.41
C ILE A 211 14.93 14.70 7.31
N SER A 212 16.08 14.30 6.75
CA SER A 212 16.74 15.04 5.67
C SER A 212 15.87 15.08 4.41
N VAL A 213 15.29 13.94 4.03
CA VAL A 213 14.37 13.85 2.87
C VAL A 213 13.08 14.63 3.12
N PHE A 214 12.56 14.61 4.36
CA PHE A 214 11.39 15.39 4.78
C PHE A 214 11.64 16.90 4.62
N ILE A 215 12.75 17.41 5.20
CA ILE A 215 13.12 18.82 5.10
C ILE A 215 13.38 19.21 3.65
N PHE A 216 14.10 18.39 2.90
CA PHE A 216 14.37 18.65 1.48
C PHE A 216 13.07 18.70 0.67
N GLY A 217 12.11 17.82 0.95
CA GLY A 217 10.78 17.87 0.34
C GLY A 217 10.05 19.19 0.62
N ILE A 218 10.14 19.74 1.83
CA ILE A 218 9.54 21.03 2.17
C ILE A 218 10.23 22.17 1.41
N VAL A 219 11.56 22.21 1.45
CA VAL A 219 12.35 23.33 0.88
C VAL A 219 12.24 23.38 -0.63
N LEU A 220 12.12 22.24 -1.31
CA LEU A 220 12.15 22.12 -2.77
C LEU A 220 11.05 22.94 -3.45
N GLN A 221 9.85 23.03 -2.86
CA GLN A 221 8.71 23.78 -3.41
C GLN A 221 7.94 24.57 -2.35
N PHE A 222 8.64 25.17 -1.40
CA PHE A 222 7.97 26.03 -0.41
C PHE A 222 7.29 27.24 -1.05
N PRO A 223 6.05 27.60 -0.71
CA PRO A 223 5.13 26.96 0.27
C PRO A 223 4.28 25.81 -0.29
N ASN A 224 4.41 25.44 -1.56
CA ASN A 224 3.52 24.51 -2.27
C ASN A 224 3.97 23.04 -2.17
N PHE A 225 4.80 22.70 -1.18
CA PHE A 225 5.37 21.35 -1.01
C PHE A 225 4.32 20.24 -0.77
N ILE A 226 3.09 20.59 -0.43
CA ILE A 226 1.96 19.68 -0.19
C ILE A 226 1.13 19.40 -1.46
N GLN A 227 1.42 20.06 -2.56
CA GLN A 227 0.69 19.81 -3.81
C GLN A 227 0.89 18.36 -4.26
N PHE A 228 -0.22 17.66 -4.47
CA PHE A 228 -0.20 16.26 -4.88
C PHE A 228 0.65 16.01 -6.14
N ASN A 229 1.27 14.83 -6.22
CA ASN A 229 2.11 14.36 -7.32
C ASN A 229 3.37 15.17 -7.65
N THR A 230 3.70 16.17 -6.87
CA THR A 230 5.00 16.83 -7.01
C THR A 230 6.10 15.97 -6.36
N ILE A 231 7.32 16.07 -6.86
CA ILE A 231 8.49 15.45 -6.22
C ILE A 231 8.59 15.90 -4.76
N SER A 232 8.29 17.16 -4.50
CA SER A 232 8.29 17.78 -3.18
C SER A 232 7.36 17.04 -2.22
N SER A 233 6.09 16.84 -2.59
CA SER A 233 5.11 16.16 -1.74
C SER A 233 5.46 14.68 -1.50
N ILE A 234 6.04 14.02 -2.48
CA ILE A 234 6.49 12.62 -2.37
C ILE A 234 7.67 12.50 -1.41
N LEU A 235 8.68 13.37 -1.53
CA LEU A 235 9.83 13.38 -0.63
C LEU A 235 9.42 13.74 0.79
N TYR A 236 8.56 14.76 0.95
CA TYR A 236 7.96 15.12 2.22
C TYR A 236 7.30 13.90 2.90
N ALA A 237 6.39 13.24 2.20
CA ALA A 237 5.66 12.10 2.74
C ALA A 237 6.57 10.89 3.02
N LEU A 238 7.49 10.57 2.10
CA LEU A 238 8.43 9.47 2.25
C LEU A 238 9.35 9.69 3.44
N GLY A 239 9.89 10.91 3.57
CA GLY A 239 10.77 11.28 4.70
C GLY A 239 10.05 11.18 6.03
N PHE A 240 8.80 11.66 6.12
CA PHE A 240 7.97 11.54 7.32
C PHE A 240 7.73 10.07 7.71
N ILE A 241 7.42 9.21 6.74
CA ILE A 241 7.15 7.79 6.98
C ILE A 241 8.40 7.07 7.44
N MET A 242 9.56 7.34 6.83
CA MET A 242 10.83 6.74 7.23
C MET A 242 11.21 7.14 8.66
N ALA A 243 11.09 8.42 9.01
CA ALA A 243 11.34 8.92 10.36
C ALA A 243 10.35 8.31 11.38
N SER A 244 9.06 8.27 11.04
CA SER A 244 8.03 7.67 11.90
C SER A 244 8.25 6.17 12.11
N LEU A 245 8.64 5.43 11.06
CA LEU A 245 8.98 4.01 11.17
C LEU A 245 10.17 3.80 12.11
N ALA A 246 11.20 4.63 11.99
CA ALA A 246 12.36 4.57 12.89
C ALA A 246 11.95 4.78 14.36
N ILE A 247 11.07 5.76 14.64
CA ILE A 247 10.54 6.00 16.00
C ILE A 247 9.75 4.78 16.49
N LEU A 248 8.89 4.19 15.66
CA LEU A 248 8.12 3.00 16.04
C LEU A 248 9.02 1.80 16.35
N ILE A 249 10.09 1.61 15.59
CA ILE A 249 11.08 0.55 15.85
C ILE A 249 11.82 0.81 17.18
N VAL A 250 12.16 2.08 17.49
CA VAL A 250 12.75 2.44 18.80
C VAL A 250 11.80 2.07 19.93
N ILE A 251 10.52 2.44 19.83
CA ILE A 251 9.52 2.13 20.85
C ILE A 251 9.43 0.62 21.08
N GLU A 252 9.47 -0.18 20.01
CA GLU A 252 9.40 -1.64 20.08
C GLU A 252 10.69 -2.25 20.67
N VAL A 253 11.85 -1.85 20.16
CA VAL A 253 13.16 -2.41 20.56
C VAL A 253 13.52 -2.06 22.01
N LEU A 254 13.23 -0.83 22.44
CA LEU A 254 13.49 -0.38 23.81
C LEU A 254 12.36 -0.74 24.78
N GLU A 255 11.33 -1.42 24.32
CA GLU A 255 10.16 -1.78 25.12
C GLU A 255 9.57 -0.59 25.90
N LEU A 256 9.61 0.62 25.31
CA LEU A 256 9.21 1.85 26.00
C LEU A 256 7.74 1.83 26.43
N VAL A 257 6.92 1.06 25.74
CA VAL A 257 5.52 0.87 26.06
C VAL A 257 5.29 -0.58 26.47
N LYS A 258 5.58 -0.89 27.74
CA LYS A 258 5.27 -2.19 28.33
C LYS A 258 3.81 -2.23 28.73
N THR A 259 2.96 -2.82 27.91
CA THR A 259 1.58 -3.10 28.31
C THR A 259 1.43 -4.56 28.67
N LYS A 260 0.88 -4.82 29.87
CA LYS A 260 0.47 -6.19 30.27
C LYS A 260 -0.75 -6.67 29.45
N LYS A 261 -1.41 -5.77 28.72
CA LYS A 261 -2.57 -6.07 27.88
C LYS A 261 -2.13 -6.14 26.42
N SER A 262 -2.64 -7.13 25.70
CA SER A 262 -2.44 -7.24 24.25
C SER A 262 -2.98 -5.99 23.55
N TYR A 263 -2.30 -5.53 22.52
CA TYR A 263 -2.73 -4.41 21.64
C TYR A 263 -3.91 -4.82 20.75
N ASN A 264 -4.92 -5.49 21.30
CA ASN A 264 -6.02 -6.07 20.54
C ASN A 264 -6.74 -5.03 19.66
N LEU A 265 -6.90 -3.81 20.17
CA LEU A 265 -7.55 -2.74 19.42
C LEU A 265 -6.75 -2.40 18.14
N LEU A 266 -5.44 -2.16 18.26
CA LEU A 266 -4.57 -1.88 17.12
C LEU A 266 -4.50 -3.08 16.16
N TYR A 267 -4.52 -4.30 16.71
CA TYR A 267 -4.59 -5.52 15.93
C TYR A 267 -5.87 -5.56 15.09
N TYR A 268 -7.05 -5.26 15.65
CA TYR A 268 -8.30 -5.23 14.89
C TYR A 268 -8.28 -4.19 13.77
N TYR A 269 -7.81 -2.98 14.02
CA TYR A 269 -7.66 -1.96 12.98
C TYR A 269 -6.70 -2.38 11.88
N SER A 270 -5.58 -2.99 12.21
CA SER A 270 -4.62 -3.51 11.23
C SER A 270 -5.18 -4.69 10.43
N TYR A 271 -5.84 -5.62 11.12
CA TYR A 271 -6.38 -6.84 10.53
C TYR A 271 -7.51 -6.56 9.56
N TYR A 272 -8.40 -5.64 9.92
CA TYR A 272 -9.54 -5.21 9.09
C TYR A 272 -9.28 -3.94 8.28
N SER A 273 -8.04 -3.48 8.17
CA SER A 273 -7.68 -2.22 7.51
C SER A 273 -8.26 -2.09 6.10
N PHE A 274 -8.26 -3.16 5.31
CA PHE A 274 -8.81 -3.16 3.96
C PHE A 274 -10.35 -3.14 3.97
N THR A 275 -10.98 -3.86 4.88
CA THR A 275 -12.44 -3.81 5.09
C THR A 275 -12.88 -2.40 5.52
N ILE A 276 -12.13 -1.78 6.43
CA ILE A 276 -12.36 -0.39 6.84
C ILE A 276 -12.19 0.55 5.66
N PHE A 277 -11.13 0.35 4.85
CA PHE A 277 -10.89 1.17 3.66
C PHE A 277 -12.08 1.19 2.70
N LEU A 278 -12.67 0.05 2.41
CA LEU A 278 -13.84 -0.03 1.54
C LEU A 278 -15.12 0.48 2.22
N GLY A 279 -15.30 0.17 3.49
CA GLY A 279 -16.53 0.47 4.22
C GLY A 279 -16.65 1.91 4.72
N HIS A 280 -15.53 2.65 4.91
CA HIS A 280 -15.61 3.98 5.53
C HIS A 280 -16.32 5.02 4.64
N ASN A 281 -16.38 4.82 3.33
CA ASN A 281 -17.09 5.74 2.45
C ASN A 281 -18.60 5.83 2.72
N VAL A 282 -19.20 4.75 3.24
CA VAL A 282 -20.61 4.76 3.67
C VAL A 282 -20.84 5.78 4.81
N MET A 283 -19.82 6.05 5.61
CA MET A 283 -19.90 6.97 6.74
C MET A 283 -19.83 8.44 6.34
N LEU A 284 -19.35 8.73 5.13
CA LEU A 284 -19.23 10.11 4.64
C LEU A 284 -20.59 10.80 4.52
N ILE A 285 -21.66 10.02 4.39
CA ILE A 285 -23.02 10.52 4.17
C ILE A 285 -23.63 11.11 5.45
N PHE A 286 -23.19 10.67 6.66
CA PHE A 286 -23.91 10.98 7.91
C PHE A 286 -23.90 12.46 8.31
N PHE A 287 -22.79 13.19 8.10
CA PHE A 287 -22.65 14.56 8.61
C PHE A 287 -22.10 15.51 7.54
N MET A 288 -22.53 15.34 6.29
CA MET A 288 -21.97 16.13 5.18
C MET A 288 -22.05 17.65 5.45
N GLN A 289 -20.86 18.28 5.61
CA GLN A 289 -20.69 19.72 5.79
C GLN A 289 -21.47 20.34 6.97
N GLN A 290 -21.68 19.56 8.06
CA GLN A 290 -22.50 20.00 9.20
C GLN A 290 -21.68 20.30 10.46
N LEU A 291 -20.45 19.77 10.58
CA LEU A 291 -19.70 19.82 11.83
C LEU A 291 -18.74 21.01 11.88
N SER A 292 -18.70 21.70 13.03
CA SER A 292 -17.75 22.77 13.29
C SER A 292 -16.34 22.23 13.56
N ALA A 293 -15.31 22.92 13.06
CA ALA A 293 -13.91 22.63 13.29
C ALA A 293 -13.48 22.79 14.76
N TYR A 294 -14.16 23.62 15.52
CA TYR A 294 -13.75 23.95 16.89
C TYR A 294 -14.16 22.88 17.92
N HIS A 295 -15.34 22.27 17.78
CA HIS A 295 -15.87 21.37 18.81
C HIS A 295 -16.45 20.07 18.25
N THR A 296 -17.44 20.15 17.37
CA THR A 296 -18.28 18.99 17.04
C THR A 296 -17.55 17.93 16.24
N ILE A 297 -16.59 18.31 15.37
CA ILE A 297 -15.80 17.35 14.59
C ILE A 297 -14.94 16.44 15.48
N TRP A 298 -14.32 16.97 16.53
CA TRP A 298 -13.45 16.20 17.41
C TRP A 298 -14.24 15.18 18.23
N ILE A 299 -15.39 15.60 18.74
CA ILE A 299 -16.32 14.71 19.45
C ILE A 299 -16.78 13.60 18.49
N ALA A 300 -17.20 13.94 17.28
CA ALA A 300 -17.63 12.97 16.29
C ALA A 300 -16.51 11.97 15.92
N ILE A 301 -15.27 12.44 15.76
CA ILE A 301 -14.10 11.60 15.51
C ILE A 301 -13.87 10.61 16.65
N VAL A 302 -13.90 11.06 17.90
CA VAL A 302 -13.69 10.19 19.07
C VAL A 302 -14.80 9.15 19.19
N VAL A 303 -16.06 9.60 19.15
CA VAL A 303 -17.23 8.70 19.22
C VAL A 303 -17.21 7.68 18.10
N PHE A 304 -16.93 8.12 16.88
CA PHE A 304 -16.82 7.23 15.72
C PHE A 304 -15.75 6.15 15.90
N ASN A 305 -14.57 6.52 16.41
CA ASN A 305 -13.51 5.52 16.63
C ASN A 305 -13.86 4.52 17.71
N ILE A 306 -14.53 4.96 18.78
CA ILE A 306 -15.01 4.04 19.83
C ILE A 306 -16.02 3.04 19.23
N ILE A 307 -16.99 3.54 18.47
CA ILE A 307 -18.01 2.70 17.82
C ILE A 307 -17.36 1.75 16.82
N LEU A 308 -16.45 2.24 15.97
CA LEU A 308 -15.74 1.42 14.99
C LEU A 308 -14.90 0.34 15.69
N GLY A 309 -14.15 0.70 16.73
CA GLY A 309 -13.36 -0.27 17.51
C GLY A 309 -14.22 -1.36 18.14
N TRP A 310 -15.39 -0.99 18.67
CA TRP A 310 -16.37 -1.93 19.22
C TRP A 310 -16.97 -2.84 18.14
N LEU A 311 -17.35 -2.28 16.98
CA LEU A 311 -17.83 -3.06 15.84
C LEU A 311 -16.77 -4.04 15.32
N LEU A 312 -15.52 -3.60 15.20
CA LEU A 312 -14.42 -4.46 14.77
C LEU A 312 -14.18 -5.62 15.75
N LYS A 313 -14.30 -5.37 17.04
CA LYS A 313 -14.25 -6.43 18.06
C LYS A 313 -15.37 -7.44 17.86
N ILE A 314 -16.62 -6.99 17.73
CA ILE A 314 -17.77 -7.88 17.47
C ILE A 314 -17.57 -8.68 16.18
N MET A 315 -17.12 -8.03 15.10
CA MET A 315 -16.82 -8.69 13.85
C MET A 315 -15.73 -9.76 14.02
N HIS A 316 -14.71 -9.47 14.81
CA HIS A 316 -13.64 -10.44 15.09
C HIS A 316 -14.16 -11.63 15.88
N ASP A 317 -14.90 -11.40 16.94
CA ASP A 317 -15.42 -12.43 17.83
C ASP A 317 -16.46 -13.34 17.14
N LYS A 318 -17.32 -12.76 16.28
CA LYS A 318 -18.40 -13.50 15.60
C LYS A 318 -18.02 -14.09 14.25
N LEU A 319 -17.24 -13.36 13.44
CA LEU A 319 -16.97 -13.70 12.03
C LEU A 319 -15.50 -14.07 11.78
N GLY A 320 -14.58 -13.64 12.65
CA GLY A 320 -13.15 -13.91 12.52
C GLY A 320 -12.60 -13.53 11.14
N ASN A 321 -11.93 -14.48 10.50
CA ASN A 321 -11.32 -14.27 9.18
C ASN A 321 -12.35 -13.95 8.08
N ARG A 322 -13.59 -14.40 8.20
CA ARG A 322 -14.62 -14.22 7.15
C ARG A 322 -14.94 -12.75 6.90
N ALA A 323 -14.86 -11.91 7.92
CA ALA A 323 -15.10 -10.47 7.79
C ALA A 323 -13.90 -9.67 7.27
N SER A 324 -12.70 -10.25 7.23
CA SER A 324 -11.50 -9.59 6.72
C SER A 324 -11.32 -9.85 5.22
N ILE A 325 -11.58 -8.83 4.41
CA ILE A 325 -11.36 -8.91 2.95
C ILE A 325 -9.90 -9.24 2.64
N LYS A 326 -8.95 -8.68 3.39
CA LYS A 326 -7.51 -8.99 3.28
C LYS A 326 -7.21 -10.48 3.52
N ALA A 327 -7.83 -11.08 4.54
CA ALA A 327 -7.67 -12.50 4.83
C ALA A 327 -8.30 -13.36 3.73
N ASN A 328 -9.52 -13.03 3.29
CA ASN A 328 -10.23 -13.75 2.24
C ASN A 328 -9.46 -13.74 0.91
N ILE A 329 -8.93 -12.58 0.48
CA ILE A 329 -8.07 -12.49 -0.70
C ILE A 329 -6.85 -13.38 -0.55
N SER A 330 -6.23 -13.41 0.64
CA SER A 330 -5.05 -14.23 0.89
C SER A 330 -5.35 -15.71 0.80
N ILE A 331 -6.44 -16.16 1.41
CA ILE A 331 -6.90 -17.56 1.39
C ILE A 331 -7.27 -17.97 -0.04
N LEU A 332 -8.06 -17.16 -0.74
CA LEU A 332 -8.48 -17.44 -2.11
C LEU A 332 -7.28 -17.49 -3.07
N SER A 333 -6.34 -16.57 -2.96
CA SER A 333 -5.12 -16.57 -3.77
C SER A 333 -4.27 -17.82 -3.53
N ALA A 334 -4.13 -18.23 -2.27
CA ALA A 334 -3.39 -19.44 -1.92
C ALA A 334 -4.10 -20.71 -2.46
N PHE A 335 -5.40 -20.79 -2.30
CA PHE A 335 -6.21 -21.91 -2.80
C PHE A 335 -6.09 -22.06 -4.32
N ILE A 336 -6.26 -20.96 -5.08
CA ILE A 336 -6.16 -21.00 -6.54
C ILE A 336 -4.74 -21.33 -6.98
N ALA A 337 -3.71 -20.74 -6.35
CA ALA A 337 -2.32 -21.01 -6.70
C ALA A 337 -1.95 -22.49 -6.50
N MET A 338 -2.39 -23.10 -5.38
CA MET A 338 -2.19 -24.52 -5.11
C MET A 338 -2.95 -25.42 -6.09
N LYS A 339 -4.17 -25.03 -6.48
CA LYS A 339 -4.96 -25.79 -7.48
C LYS A 339 -4.28 -25.75 -8.86
N ILE A 340 -3.75 -24.59 -9.26
CA ILE A 340 -2.98 -24.46 -10.51
C ILE A 340 -1.74 -25.36 -10.47
N GLU A 341 -0.99 -25.37 -9.37
CA GLU A 341 0.21 -26.20 -9.25
C GLU A 341 -0.11 -27.68 -9.30
N LYS A 342 -1.15 -28.14 -8.60
CA LYS A 342 -1.60 -29.53 -8.65
C LYS A 342 -1.96 -29.96 -10.08
N LYS A 343 -2.68 -29.12 -10.83
CA LYS A 343 -3.04 -29.39 -12.23
C LYS A 343 -1.80 -29.50 -13.14
N VAL A 344 -0.81 -28.63 -12.93
CA VAL A 344 0.45 -28.67 -13.70
C VAL A 344 1.24 -29.93 -13.40
N MET A 345 1.34 -30.35 -12.12
CA MET A 345 2.02 -31.60 -11.73
C MET A 345 1.35 -32.82 -12.33
N LEU A 346 0.01 -32.89 -12.34
CA LEU A 346 -0.72 -33.99 -12.95
C LEU A 346 -0.45 -34.08 -14.45
N LYS A 347 -0.47 -32.94 -15.14
CA LYS A 347 -0.15 -32.90 -16.58
C LYS A 347 1.29 -33.33 -16.88
N HIS A 348 2.27 -32.96 -16.06
CA HIS A 348 3.65 -33.46 -16.22
C HIS A 348 3.75 -34.96 -16.06
N LYS A 349 3.09 -35.53 -15.06
CA LYS A 349 3.07 -37.00 -14.85
C LYS A 349 2.39 -37.76 -16.00
N GLU A 350 1.36 -37.16 -16.62
CA GLU A 350 0.72 -37.74 -17.81
C GLU A 350 1.65 -37.72 -19.02
N VAL A 351 2.40 -36.64 -19.24
CA VAL A 351 3.38 -36.51 -20.33
C VAL A 351 4.52 -37.51 -20.12
N GLU A 352 5.08 -37.61 -18.91
CA GLU A 352 6.14 -38.60 -18.60
C GLU A 352 5.68 -40.03 -18.87
N LYS A 353 4.44 -40.41 -18.50
CA LYS A 353 3.90 -41.73 -18.81
C LYS A 353 3.77 -42.03 -20.30
N VAL A 354 3.32 -41.01 -21.06
CA VAL A 354 3.20 -41.11 -22.53
C VAL A 354 4.58 -41.27 -23.17
N ASP A 355 5.57 -40.55 -22.69
CA ASP A 355 6.94 -40.67 -23.17
C ASP A 355 7.55 -42.06 -22.80
N GLU A 356 7.34 -42.55 -21.57
CA GLU A 356 7.77 -43.92 -21.18
C GLU A 356 7.10 -45.00 -22.03
N GLU A 357 5.80 -44.87 -22.34
CA GLU A 357 5.11 -45.80 -23.23
C GLU A 357 5.64 -45.75 -24.69
N LYS A 358 5.99 -44.55 -25.19
CA LYS A 358 6.63 -44.40 -26.48
C LYS A 358 8.01 -45.05 -26.52
N TYR A 359 8.84 -44.82 -25.49
CA TYR A 359 10.16 -45.44 -25.38
C TYR A 359 10.08 -46.97 -25.29
N LYS A 360 9.10 -47.55 -24.62
CA LYS A 360 8.89 -48.98 -24.58
C LYS A 360 8.44 -49.56 -25.92
N LYS A 361 7.73 -48.80 -26.76
CA LYS A 361 7.32 -49.24 -28.12
C LYS A 361 8.40 -49.12 -29.16
N ILE A 362 9.46 -48.35 -28.96
CA ILE A 362 10.58 -48.19 -29.90
C ILE A 362 11.69 -49.22 -29.66
N ASN A 363 11.72 -49.83 -28.47
CA ASN A 363 12.75 -50.83 -28.10
C ASN A 363 12.23 -52.29 -28.18
N PHE A 364 11.16 -52.52 -28.90
CA PHE A 364 10.70 -53.82 -29.39
C PHE A 364 10.68 -53.81 -30.90
#